data_3e3d124d6237d7e5957f429a9d88e955
#
_entry.id   3e3d124d6237d7e5957f429a9d88e955
#
_cell.length_a   1.000
_cell.length_b   1.000
_cell.length_c   1.000
_cell.angle_alpha   90.00
_cell.angle_beta   90.00
_cell.angle_gamma   90.00
#
_symmetry.space_group_name_H-M   'P 1'
#
loop_
_entity.id
_entity.type
_entity.pdbx_description
1 polymer ?
#
loop_
_entity_poly.entity_id
_entity_poly.type
_entity_poly.pdbx_seq_one_letter_code
_entity_poly.pdbx_strand_id
1 'polypeptide(L)'
;LFREETGFPLWEYRRIFAQSNYQTPVTTGDITLMNWPQNDYFLGNVYDVSSQEKEKHLYQAKQLSLSLFYWLQTEAPRPDGGKGYPGLKLRPDVLGTKNGLAKAAYIRESRRIKAEYTIVEQDVSPDFNEAGTGKFYDDRVGIGSYSIDLHPSMAGRTYLDIKALPFHIPLGALIPKDMDNLLAGCKNIGTTHITNGCYR
;
A
#
# COMPACT_ATOMS: atom_id res chain seq x y z
N LEU A 1 12.17 11.60 -11.60
CA LEU A 1 11.84 12.87 -10.96
C LEU A 1 12.25 12.89 -9.50
N PHE A 2 11.90 11.94 -8.69
CA PHE A 2 12.32 11.83 -7.30
C PHE A 2 13.12 10.54 -7.14
N ARG A 3 14.28 10.63 -6.51
CA ARG A 3 15.06 9.46 -6.12
C ARG A 3 14.93 9.29 -4.62
N GLU A 4 14.55 8.10 -4.18
CA GLU A 4 14.85 7.67 -2.83
C GLU A 4 16.38 7.58 -2.66
N GLU A 5 16.86 7.49 -1.45
CA GLU A 5 18.27 7.22 -1.16
C GLU A 5 18.78 5.96 -1.87
N THR A 6 17.89 5.04 -2.21
CA THR A 6 18.13 3.84 -3.02
C THR A 6 18.39 4.11 -4.51
N GLY A 7 18.20 5.35 -5.00
CA GLY A 7 18.37 5.72 -6.39
C GLY A 7 17.19 5.43 -7.31
N PHE A 8 16.07 4.91 -6.80
CA PHE A 8 14.86 4.68 -7.60
C PHE A 8 14.12 5.99 -7.90
N PRO A 9 13.83 6.27 -9.18
CA PRO A 9 13.00 7.42 -9.56
C PRO A 9 11.53 7.10 -9.23
N LEU A 10 11.02 7.63 -8.10
CA LEU A 10 9.66 7.37 -7.62
C LEU A 10 8.58 7.64 -8.67
N TRP A 11 8.77 8.65 -9.52
CA TRP A 11 7.86 8.92 -10.62
C TRP A 11 7.71 7.74 -11.57
N GLU A 12 8.81 7.15 -12.00
CA GLU A 12 8.81 6.04 -12.96
C GLU A 12 8.35 4.74 -12.29
N TYR A 13 8.77 4.49 -11.07
CA TYR A 13 8.43 3.30 -10.31
C TYR A 13 6.91 3.15 -10.09
N ARG A 14 6.22 4.27 -9.85
CA ARG A 14 4.76 4.29 -9.62
C ARG A 14 3.96 4.78 -10.84
N ARG A 15 4.61 4.92 -11.99
CA ARG A 15 3.95 5.34 -13.22
C ARG A 15 3.00 4.27 -13.73
N ILE A 16 1.71 4.61 -13.79
CA ILE A 16 0.64 3.71 -14.27
C ILE A 16 0.31 3.94 -15.74
N PHE A 17 0.71 5.07 -16.29
CA PHE A 17 0.52 5.40 -17.69
C PHE A 17 1.75 6.15 -18.21
N ALA A 18 2.35 5.65 -19.28
CA ALA A 18 3.43 6.32 -20.01
C ALA A 18 2.93 6.71 -21.39
N GLN A 19 2.87 8.00 -21.69
CA GLN A 19 2.43 8.53 -22.98
C GLN A 19 3.29 7.99 -24.14
N SER A 20 4.58 7.77 -23.89
CA SER A 20 5.52 7.23 -24.88
C SER A 20 5.18 5.82 -25.38
N ASN A 21 4.31 5.09 -24.67
CA ASN A 21 3.86 3.75 -25.12
C ASN A 21 2.75 3.81 -26.17
N TYR A 22 2.29 5.00 -26.55
CA TYR A 22 1.18 5.20 -27.47
C TYR A 22 1.60 6.07 -28.65
N GLN A 23 1.21 5.68 -29.87
CA GLN A 23 1.51 6.43 -31.08
C GLN A 23 0.76 7.77 -31.15
N THR A 24 -0.44 7.81 -30.61
CA THR A 24 -1.24 9.04 -30.52
C THR A 24 -1.41 9.46 -29.07
N PRO A 25 -1.42 10.76 -28.77
CA PRO A 25 -1.66 11.24 -27.41
C PRO A 25 -3.02 10.78 -26.88
N VAL A 26 -3.01 9.98 -25.83
CA VAL A 26 -4.22 9.50 -25.12
C VAL A 26 -4.55 10.42 -23.95
N THR A 27 -3.53 11.01 -23.36
CA THR A 27 -3.62 11.96 -22.24
C THR A 27 -2.66 13.13 -22.44
N THR A 28 -2.71 14.11 -21.55
CA THR A 28 -1.81 15.28 -21.54
C THR A 28 -0.40 14.96 -20.98
N GLY A 29 -0.04 13.70 -20.79
CA GLY A 29 1.27 13.28 -20.27
C GLY A 29 1.19 12.02 -19.43
N ASP A 30 2.30 11.67 -18.81
CA ASP A 30 2.42 10.51 -17.94
C ASP A 30 1.57 10.65 -16.67
N ILE A 31 1.11 9.52 -16.15
CA ILE A 31 0.34 9.45 -14.90
C ILE A 31 1.06 8.54 -13.93
N THR A 32 1.29 9.03 -12.71
CA THR A 32 1.88 8.27 -11.62
C THR A 32 0.97 8.25 -10.39
N LEU A 33 1.12 7.22 -9.55
CA LEU A 33 0.47 7.15 -8.25
C LEU A 33 1.38 7.77 -7.18
N MET A 34 0.82 8.64 -6.34
CA MET A 34 1.50 9.20 -5.20
C MET A 34 1.07 8.45 -3.93
N ASN A 35 1.58 7.23 -3.75
CA ASN A 35 1.33 6.37 -2.59
C ASN A 35 2.63 6.01 -1.87
N TRP A 36 3.51 6.97 -1.71
CA TRP A 36 4.85 6.82 -1.12
C TRP A 36 4.79 6.86 0.41
N PRO A 37 5.82 6.33 1.13
CA PRO A 37 5.89 6.41 2.59
C PRO A 37 5.82 7.83 3.15
N GLN A 38 6.32 8.82 2.41
CA GLN A 38 6.24 10.25 2.76
C GLN A 38 4.79 10.76 2.86
N ASN A 39 3.84 9.99 2.33
CA ASN A 39 2.41 10.29 2.35
C ASN A 39 1.66 9.51 3.43
N ASP A 40 2.36 8.76 4.26
CA ASP A 40 1.76 8.00 5.36
C ASP A 40 1.42 8.93 6.54
N TYR A 41 0.19 8.84 7.01
CA TYR A 41 -0.31 9.65 8.12
C TYR A 41 -0.25 8.86 9.43
N PHE A 42 0.44 9.40 10.45
CA PHE A 42 0.72 8.73 11.72
C PHE A 42 0.05 9.36 12.95
N LEU A 43 -0.68 10.48 12.81
CA LEU A 43 -1.10 11.28 13.96
C LEU A 43 -2.40 10.76 14.61
N GLY A 44 -2.97 9.66 14.14
CA GLY A 44 -4.13 9.06 14.77
C GLY A 44 -4.72 7.89 14.02
N ASN A 45 -5.62 7.20 14.69
CA ASN A 45 -6.33 6.04 14.18
C ASN A 45 -7.69 6.45 13.60
N VAL A 46 -8.19 5.67 12.66
CA VAL A 46 -9.52 5.84 12.05
C VAL A 46 -10.51 4.73 12.47
N TYR A 47 -10.05 3.78 13.29
CA TYR A 47 -10.83 2.70 13.85
C TYR A 47 -10.89 2.82 15.38
N ASP A 48 -11.99 2.36 15.97
CA ASP A 48 -12.23 2.38 17.43
C ASP A 48 -12.10 3.78 18.06
N VAL A 49 -12.45 4.79 17.28
CA VAL A 49 -12.48 6.21 17.68
C VAL A 49 -13.85 6.81 17.37
N SER A 50 -14.15 7.96 17.96
CA SER A 50 -15.37 8.70 17.64
C SER A 50 -15.45 9.11 16.17
N SER A 51 -16.65 9.32 15.65
CA SER A 51 -16.85 9.82 14.28
C SER A 51 -16.12 11.14 14.05
N GLN A 52 -16.10 12.02 15.04
CA GLN A 52 -15.42 13.31 14.96
C GLN A 52 -13.89 13.16 14.84
N GLU A 53 -13.29 12.27 15.65
CA GLU A 53 -11.86 11.98 15.56
C GLU A 53 -11.50 11.33 14.23
N LYS A 54 -12.31 10.38 13.77
CA LYS A 54 -12.14 9.76 12.45
C LYS A 54 -12.15 10.79 11.33
N GLU A 55 -13.12 11.69 11.31
CA GLU A 55 -13.21 12.77 10.33
C GLU A 55 -12.01 13.70 10.39
N LYS A 56 -11.58 14.08 11.60
CA LYS A 56 -10.37 14.88 11.82
C LYS A 56 -9.14 14.22 11.22
N HIS A 57 -8.91 12.94 11.50
CA HIS A 57 -7.73 12.23 11.00
C HIS A 57 -7.77 12.01 9.48
N LEU A 58 -8.95 11.72 8.91
CA LEU A 58 -9.12 11.63 7.46
C LEU A 58 -8.88 12.98 6.77
N TYR A 59 -9.33 14.08 7.37
CA TYR A 59 -9.05 15.42 6.88
C TYR A 59 -7.54 15.73 6.92
N GLN A 60 -6.89 15.47 8.04
CA GLN A 60 -5.45 15.72 8.21
C GLN A 60 -4.59 14.86 7.27
N ALA A 61 -4.97 13.61 7.03
CA ALA A 61 -4.32 12.75 6.05
C ALA A 61 -4.42 13.32 4.61
N LYS A 62 -5.56 13.91 4.24
CA LYS A 62 -5.71 14.64 2.98
C LYS A 62 -4.81 15.87 2.92
N GLN A 63 -4.71 16.62 4.03
CA GLN A 63 -3.84 17.80 4.09
C GLN A 63 -2.36 17.41 3.95
N LEU A 64 -1.92 16.29 4.55
CA LEU A 64 -0.57 15.75 4.35
C LEU A 64 -0.31 15.47 2.86
N SER A 65 -1.22 14.79 2.17
CA SER A 65 -1.11 14.49 0.75
C SER A 65 -1.04 15.76 -0.11
N LEU A 66 -1.87 16.75 0.19
CA LEU A 66 -1.87 18.03 -0.51
C LEU A 66 -0.60 18.85 -0.22
N SER A 67 -0.08 18.80 1.01
CA SER A 67 1.16 19.46 1.38
C SER A 67 2.36 18.87 0.64
N LEU A 68 2.43 17.54 0.55
CA LEU A 68 3.44 16.87 -0.26
C LEU A 68 3.32 17.27 -1.73
N PHE A 69 2.11 17.28 -2.27
CA PHE A 69 1.87 17.68 -3.66
C PHE A 69 2.28 19.14 -3.91
N TYR A 70 1.95 20.05 -3.00
CA TYR A 70 2.36 21.45 -3.07
C TYR A 70 3.89 21.59 -3.06
N TRP A 71 4.57 20.89 -2.13
CA TRP A 71 6.03 20.87 -2.08
C TRP A 71 6.64 20.35 -3.38
N LEU A 72 6.06 19.30 -3.96
CA LEU A 72 6.49 18.80 -5.26
C LEU A 72 6.38 19.84 -6.37
N GLN A 73 5.33 20.65 -6.36
CA GLN A 73 5.13 21.70 -7.36
C GLN A 73 6.09 22.89 -7.19
N THR A 74 6.49 23.22 -5.95
CA THR A 74 7.14 24.50 -5.65
C THR A 74 8.60 24.38 -5.22
N GLU A 75 8.96 23.34 -4.46
CA GLU A 75 10.25 23.32 -3.74
C GLU A 75 11.09 22.08 -4.00
N ALA A 76 10.51 21.00 -4.48
CA ALA A 76 11.24 19.76 -4.69
C ALA A 76 12.47 19.98 -5.60
N PRO A 77 13.67 19.52 -5.20
CA PRO A 77 14.88 19.74 -5.97
C PRO A 77 14.81 19.04 -7.33
N ARG A 78 15.31 19.72 -8.36
CA ARG A 78 15.36 19.21 -9.72
C ARG A 78 16.79 18.87 -10.13
N PRO A 79 16.99 17.90 -11.05
CA PRO A 79 18.33 17.55 -11.55
C PRO A 79 19.07 18.69 -12.23
N ASP A 80 18.35 19.69 -12.75
CA ASP A 80 18.91 20.89 -13.40
C ASP A 80 19.28 22.00 -12.40
N GLY A 81 19.23 21.73 -11.09
CA GLY A 81 19.49 22.69 -10.02
C GLY A 81 18.32 23.63 -9.70
N GLY A 82 17.21 23.53 -10.44
CA GLY A 82 15.99 24.27 -10.16
C GLY A 82 15.17 23.66 -9.03
N LYS A 83 14.02 24.28 -8.73
CA LYS A 83 13.07 23.83 -7.70
C LYS A 83 11.67 23.72 -8.28
N GLY A 84 10.95 22.74 -7.76
CA GLY A 84 9.55 22.51 -8.06
C GLY A 84 9.27 22.02 -9.47
N TYR A 85 8.11 21.39 -9.60
CA TYR A 85 7.57 20.88 -10.86
C TYR A 85 6.15 21.43 -11.07
N PRO A 86 6.03 22.73 -11.46
CA PRO A 86 4.72 23.41 -11.52
C PRO A 86 3.76 22.80 -12.55
N GLY A 87 4.25 21.96 -13.47
CA GLY A 87 3.43 21.21 -14.43
C GLY A 87 2.70 20.02 -13.84
N LEU A 88 2.99 19.60 -12.60
CA LEU A 88 2.25 18.51 -11.95
C LEU A 88 0.81 18.92 -11.68
N LYS A 89 -0.12 18.00 -11.95
CA LYS A 89 -1.57 18.21 -11.74
C LYS A 89 -2.20 16.98 -11.13
N LEU A 90 -3.12 17.19 -10.21
CA LEU A 90 -4.04 16.13 -9.78
C LEU A 90 -4.96 15.75 -10.94
N ARG A 91 -5.36 14.48 -11.01
CA ARG A 91 -6.16 13.93 -12.11
C ARG A 91 -7.56 13.50 -11.62
N PRO A 92 -8.48 14.47 -11.44
CA PRO A 92 -9.86 14.19 -11.05
C PRO A 92 -10.60 13.34 -12.10
N ASP A 93 -10.28 13.51 -13.35
CA ASP A 93 -10.81 12.76 -14.48
C ASP A 93 -10.46 11.27 -14.42
N VAL A 94 -9.24 10.93 -13.98
CA VAL A 94 -8.77 9.55 -13.83
C VAL A 94 -9.39 8.89 -12.59
N LEU A 95 -9.46 9.61 -11.48
CA LEU A 95 -9.93 9.08 -10.19
C LEU A 95 -11.45 9.16 -10.01
N GLY A 96 -12.14 9.90 -10.85
CA GLY A 96 -13.59 10.13 -10.72
C GLY A 96 -13.94 10.88 -9.43
N THR A 97 -13.10 11.81 -8.99
CA THR A 97 -13.31 12.65 -7.80
C THR A 97 -13.17 14.13 -8.16
N LYS A 98 -13.90 15.01 -7.48
CA LYS A 98 -13.86 16.45 -7.78
C LYS A 98 -12.49 17.10 -7.51
N ASN A 99 -11.73 16.56 -6.56
CA ASN A 99 -10.47 17.14 -6.08
C ASN A 99 -9.22 16.38 -6.56
N GLY A 100 -9.37 15.31 -7.34
CA GLY A 100 -8.24 14.51 -7.83
C GLY A 100 -7.51 13.70 -6.75
N LEU A 101 -8.06 13.57 -5.55
CA LEU A 101 -7.61 12.64 -4.52
C LEU A 101 -8.40 11.32 -4.61
N ALA A 102 -7.85 10.26 -4.05
CA ALA A 102 -8.54 8.97 -3.94
C ALA A 102 -9.91 9.10 -3.24
N LYS A 103 -10.87 8.28 -3.62
CA LYS A 103 -12.23 8.27 -3.03
C LYS A 103 -12.23 7.97 -1.54
N ALA A 104 -11.26 7.15 -1.08
CA ALA A 104 -11.10 6.78 0.31
C ALA A 104 -9.61 6.76 0.68
N ALA A 105 -9.31 6.95 1.96
CA ALA A 105 -7.97 6.73 2.47
C ALA A 105 -7.56 5.26 2.28
N TYR A 106 -6.33 5.03 1.86
CA TYR A 106 -5.76 3.69 1.83
C TYR A 106 -5.31 3.29 3.23
N ILE A 107 -5.91 2.25 3.76
CA ILE A 107 -5.52 1.67 5.04
C ILE A 107 -4.68 0.43 4.73
N ARG A 108 -3.39 0.45 5.05
CA ARG A 108 -2.47 -0.64 4.73
C ARG A 108 -2.80 -1.89 5.50
N GLU A 109 -2.40 -1.91 6.77
CA GLU A 109 -2.74 -2.96 7.71
C GLU A 109 -3.97 -2.51 8.50
N SER A 110 -4.89 -3.46 8.70
CA SER A 110 -6.16 -3.19 9.33
C SER A 110 -6.53 -4.32 10.28
N ARG A 111 -7.76 -4.34 10.74
CA ARG A 111 -8.32 -5.48 11.45
C ARG A 111 -8.29 -6.73 10.58
N ARG A 112 -7.96 -7.84 11.20
CA ARG A 112 -7.97 -9.17 10.61
C ARG A 112 -8.95 -10.03 11.38
N ILE A 113 -9.58 -10.97 10.70
CA ILE A 113 -10.47 -11.91 11.36
C ILE A 113 -9.67 -12.87 12.27
N LYS A 114 -10.30 -13.38 13.31
CA LYS A 114 -9.86 -14.59 13.98
C LYS A 114 -10.31 -15.75 13.10
N ALA A 115 -9.40 -16.29 12.32
CA ALA A 115 -9.68 -17.34 11.36
C ALA A 115 -9.37 -18.74 11.93
N GLU A 116 -9.83 -19.77 11.26
CA GLU A 116 -9.47 -21.16 11.56
C GLU A 116 -7.96 -21.38 11.48
N TYR A 117 -7.30 -20.70 10.54
CA TYR A 117 -5.84 -20.66 10.44
C TYR A 117 -5.33 -19.23 10.43
N THR A 118 -4.27 -18.94 11.20
CA THR A 118 -3.57 -17.67 11.15
C THR A 118 -2.21 -17.87 10.50
N ILE A 119 -1.99 -17.24 9.36
CA ILE A 119 -0.74 -17.27 8.61
C ILE A 119 0.33 -16.49 9.39
N VAL A 120 1.46 -17.13 9.65
CA VAL A 120 2.60 -16.57 10.37
C VAL A 120 3.82 -16.43 9.46
N GLU A 121 4.83 -15.69 9.91
CA GLU A 121 6.05 -15.44 9.13
C GLU A 121 6.72 -16.74 8.67
N GLN A 122 6.76 -17.77 9.51
CA GLN A 122 7.34 -19.06 9.23
C GLN A 122 6.70 -19.76 8.01
N ASP A 123 5.47 -19.40 7.69
CA ASP A 123 4.75 -19.98 6.55
C ASP A 123 5.25 -19.43 5.20
N VAL A 124 5.93 -18.28 5.20
CA VAL A 124 6.31 -17.55 3.96
C VAL A 124 7.80 -17.22 3.87
N SER A 125 8.55 -17.28 4.98
CA SER A 125 9.95 -16.91 5.02
C SER A 125 10.85 -18.00 4.42
N PRO A 126 11.87 -17.62 3.63
CA PRO A 126 12.89 -18.54 3.14
C PRO A 126 13.71 -19.20 4.26
N ASP A 127 13.77 -18.60 5.45
CA ASP A 127 14.51 -19.14 6.58
C ASP A 127 13.87 -20.41 7.19
N PHE A 128 12.60 -20.65 6.89
CA PHE A 128 11.82 -21.77 7.42
C PHE A 128 11.32 -22.75 6.34
N ASN A 129 11.56 -22.46 5.06
CA ASN A 129 11.03 -23.25 3.95
C ASN A 129 12.11 -23.51 2.90
N GLU A 130 12.56 -24.74 2.76
CA GLU A 130 13.67 -25.14 1.88
C GLU A 130 13.27 -25.36 0.40
N ALA A 131 11.99 -25.56 0.12
CA ALA A 131 11.49 -25.98 -1.19
C ALA A 131 11.32 -24.85 -2.24
N GLY A 132 11.78 -23.62 -1.96
CA GLY A 132 11.61 -22.46 -2.84
C GLY A 132 10.18 -21.89 -2.90
N THR A 133 9.25 -22.48 -2.14
CA THR A 133 7.89 -21.99 -1.90
C THR A 133 7.62 -21.95 -0.40
N GLY A 134 6.72 -21.10 0.06
CA GLY A 134 6.23 -21.12 1.44
C GLY A 134 5.50 -22.42 1.76
N LYS A 135 5.05 -22.53 3.01
CA LYS A 135 4.35 -23.71 3.53
C LYS A 135 3.24 -24.18 2.59
N PHE A 136 3.19 -25.48 2.37
CA PHE A 136 2.12 -26.13 1.61
C PHE A 136 0.90 -26.37 2.50
N TYR A 137 -0.28 -26.16 1.93
CA TYR A 137 -1.56 -26.45 2.60
C TYR A 137 -2.44 -27.32 1.69
N ASP A 138 -3.08 -28.35 2.25
CA ASP A 138 -3.98 -29.21 1.49
C ASP A 138 -5.25 -28.48 1.06
N ASP A 139 -5.70 -27.50 1.86
CA ASP A 139 -6.88 -26.67 1.64
C ASP A 139 -6.59 -25.37 0.89
N ARG A 140 -5.43 -25.24 0.20
CA ARG A 140 -5.04 -24.02 -0.50
C ARG A 140 -6.03 -23.63 -1.59
N VAL A 141 -6.36 -22.34 -1.66
CA VAL A 141 -7.29 -21.76 -2.64
C VAL A 141 -6.64 -20.76 -3.58
N GLY A 142 -5.37 -20.43 -3.36
CA GLY A 142 -4.64 -19.49 -4.19
C GLY A 142 -3.14 -19.47 -3.93
N ILE A 143 -2.43 -18.70 -4.74
CA ILE A 143 -0.99 -18.44 -4.65
C ILE A 143 -0.76 -16.94 -4.68
N GLY A 144 0.13 -16.46 -3.83
CA GLY A 144 0.61 -15.10 -3.80
C GLY A 144 2.14 -15.04 -3.92
N SER A 145 2.64 -13.89 -4.33
CA SER A 145 4.07 -13.59 -4.37
C SER A 145 4.26 -12.09 -4.13
N TYR A 146 4.68 -11.74 -2.93
CA TYR A 146 4.99 -10.37 -2.54
C TYR A 146 5.90 -10.37 -1.32
N SER A 147 6.78 -9.40 -1.17
CA SER A 147 7.61 -9.26 0.02
C SER A 147 6.79 -8.87 1.26
N ILE A 148 7.33 -9.13 2.44
CA ILE A 148 6.81 -8.59 3.71
C ILE A 148 7.14 -7.11 3.73
N ASP A 149 6.24 -6.29 3.22
CA ASP A 149 6.38 -4.85 3.09
C ASP A 149 5.60 -4.15 4.21
N LEU A 150 6.30 -3.72 5.25
CA LEU A 150 5.72 -2.99 6.38
C LEU A 150 6.29 -1.57 6.43
N HIS A 151 5.41 -0.61 6.34
CA HIS A 151 5.75 0.78 6.54
C HIS A 151 5.96 1.10 8.04
N PRO A 152 6.72 2.16 8.37
CA PRO A 152 6.85 2.63 9.73
C PRO A 152 5.48 2.85 10.39
N SER A 153 5.41 2.66 11.70
CA SER A 153 4.22 2.91 12.50
C SER A 153 4.58 3.72 13.75
N MET A 154 3.58 4.12 14.53
CA MET A 154 3.81 4.78 15.83
C MET A 154 4.55 3.88 16.82
N ALA A 155 4.36 2.56 16.73
CA ALA A 155 5.01 1.58 17.59
C ALA A 155 6.42 1.20 17.13
N GLY A 156 6.73 1.37 15.85
CA GLY A 156 8.06 1.09 15.28
C GLY A 156 8.28 1.90 14.02
N ARG A 157 9.39 2.63 13.98
CA ARG A 157 9.72 3.55 12.86
C ARG A 157 10.56 2.90 11.77
N THR A 158 10.76 1.58 11.84
CA THR A 158 11.57 0.84 10.87
C THR A 158 10.70 0.41 9.71
N TYR A 159 11.08 0.77 8.51
CA TYR A 159 10.57 0.20 7.28
C TYR A 159 11.13 -1.20 7.09
N LEU A 160 10.29 -2.18 6.77
CA LEU A 160 10.68 -3.55 6.50
C LEU A 160 10.26 -3.92 5.07
N ASP A 161 11.20 -4.36 4.27
CA ASP A 161 10.97 -4.98 2.97
C ASP A 161 11.80 -6.27 2.92
N ILE A 162 11.20 -7.36 3.39
CA ILE A 162 11.86 -8.66 3.55
C ILE A 162 11.31 -9.61 2.50
N LYS A 163 12.21 -10.28 1.77
CA LYS A 163 11.83 -11.25 0.76
C LYS A 163 10.99 -12.37 1.38
N ALA A 164 9.80 -12.60 0.84
CA ALA A 164 9.03 -13.82 1.06
C ALA A 164 9.14 -14.74 -0.14
N LEU A 165 8.99 -16.04 0.08
CA LEU A 165 8.82 -17.02 -1.00
C LEU A 165 7.45 -16.84 -1.66
N PRO A 166 7.23 -17.32 -2.88
CA PRO A 166 5.88 -17.56 -3.37
C PRO A 166 5.13 -18.44 -2.35
N PHE A 167 3.94 -18.03 -1.96
CA PHE A 167 3.21 -18.63 -0.85
C PHE A 167 1.81 -19.08 -1.25
N HIS A 168 1.29 -20.07 -0.54
CA HIS A 168 -0.08 -20.53 -0.69
C HIS A 168 -1.03 -19.79 0.24
N ILE A 169 -2.28 -19.63 -0.18
CA ILE A 169 -3.37 -19.05 0.61
C ILE A 169 -4.26 -20.20 1.08
N PRO A 170 -4.24 -20.60 2.37
CA PRO A 170 -5.09 -21.65 2.89
C PRO A 170 -6.54 -21.17 3.03
N LEU A 171 -7.50 -22.04 2.73
CA LEU A 171 -8.93 -21.76 2.93
C LEU A 171 -9.23 -21.42 4.39
N GLY A 172 -8.60 -22.12 5.32
CA GLY A 172 -8.74 -21.85 6.75
C GLY A 172 -8.42 -20.43 7.18
N ALA A 173 -7.59 -19.68 6.42
CA ALA A 173 -7.34 -18.27 6.70
C ALA A 173 -8.49 -17.33 6.28
N LEU A 174 -9.42 -17.80 5.46
CA LEU A 174 -10.59 -17.04 5.02
C LEU A 174 -11.83 -17.33 5.88
N ILE A 175 -11.81 -18.40 6.67
CA ILE A 175 -12.95 -18.87 7.48
C ILE A 175 -12.86 -18.27 8.88
N PRO A 176 -13.82 -17.40 9.31
CA PRO A 176 -13.89 -16.92 10.69
C PRO A 176 -14.19 -18.06 11.66
N LYS A 177 -13.54 -18.10 12.84
CA LYS A 177 -13.80 -19.10 13.88
C LYS A 177 -15.21 -19.03 14.49
N ASP A 178 -15.74 -17.82 14.58
CA ASP A 178 -16.93 -17.54 15.38
C ASP A 178 -18.14 -17.12 14.50
N MET A 179 -18.08 -17.37 13.20
CA MET A 179 -19.14 -17.00 12.25
C MET A 179 -19.32 -18.05 11.17
N ASP A 180 -20.55 -18.49 10.99
CA ASP A 180 -20.95 -19.39 9.90
C ASP A 180 -21.33 -18.62 8.63
N ASN A 181 -21.24 -19.28 7.49
CA ASN A 181 -21.67 -18.77 6.18
C ASN A 181 -21.02 -17.43 5.75
N LEU A 182 -19.80 -17.15 6.23
CA LEU A 182 -19.01 -15.98 5.89
C LEU A 182 -17.59 -16.39 5.53
N LEU A 183 -17.05 -15.78 4.48
CA LEU A 183 -15.63 -15.83 4.16
C LEU A 183 -15.07 -14.44 4.12
N ALA A 184 -13.89 -14.23 4.71
CA ALA A 184 -13.19 -12.99 4.58
C ALA A 184 -12.56 -12.88 3.19
N GLY A 185 -12.70 -11.71 2.57
CA GLY A 185 -12.02 -11.37 1.34
C GLY A 185 -10.92 -10.35 1.55
N CYS A 186 -9.97 -10.28 0.61
CA CYS A 186 -8.92 -9.28 0.61
C CYS A 186 -7.99 -9.36 1.84
N LYS A 187 -7.37 -8.27 2.23
CA LYS A 187 -6.32 -8.17 3.27
C LYS A 187 -6.75 -8.48 4.71
N ASN A 188 -8.05 -8.65 4.96
CA ASN A 188 -8.60 -8.85 6.31
C ASN A 188 -8.69 -10.33 6.74
N ILE A 189 -8.07 -11.23 6.01
CA ILE A 189 -7.98 -12.66 6.30
C ILE A 189 -7.15 -12.95 7.56
N GLY A 190 -7.11 -14.20 7.99
CA GLY A 190 -6.34 -14.66 9.16
C GLY A 190 -4.84 -14.57 8.94
N THR A 191 -4.26 -13.41 9.22
CA THR A 191 -2.81 -13.13 9.14
C THR A 191 -2.33 -12.47 10.42
N THR A 192 -1.04 -12.54 10.70
CA THR A 192 -0.38 -11.65 11.66
C THR A 192 -0.19 -10.24 11.04
N HIS A 193 0.27 -9.26 11.82
CA HIS A 193 0.68 -7.97 11.28
C HIS A 193 1.78 -8.13 10.22
N ILE A 194 2.76 -8.98 10.49
CA ILE A 194 3.91 -9.23 9.60
C ILE A 194 3.44 -9.82 8.26
N THR A 195 2.70 -10.91 8.31
CA THR A 195 2.24 -11.58 7.08
C THR A 195 1.13 -10.80 6.36
N ASN A 196 0.41 -9.91 7.03
CA ASN A 196 -0.46 -8.97 6.35
C ASN A 196 0.30 -8.05 5.39
N GLY A 197 1.59 -7.80 5.64
CA GLY A 197 2.48 -7.06 4.75
C GLY A 197 2.63 -7.67 3.35
N CYS A 198 2.52 -8.98 3.21
CA CYS A 198 2.59 -9.67 1.91
C CYS A 198 1.24 -10.21 1.40
N TYR A 199 0.22 -10.33 2.25
CA TYR A 199 -1.11 -10.84 1.90
C TYR A 199 -2.16 -9.74 1.61
N ARG A 200 -1.84 -8.46 1.80
CA ARG A 200 -2.79 -7.35 1.59
C ARG A 200 -3.07 -7.01 0.14
#